data_17ad3f042e1363acc1e06ab8f75615d6
#
_entry.id   17ad3f042e1363acc1e06ab8f75615d6
#
_cell.length_a   1.000
_cell.length_b   1.000
_cell.length_c   1.000
_cell.angle_alpha   90.00
_cell.angle_beta   90.00
_cell.angle_gamma   90.00
#
_symmetry.space_group_name_H-M   'P 1'
#
loop_
_entity.id
_entity.type
_entity.pdbx_description
1 polymer ?
#
loop_
_entity_poly.entity_id
_entity_poly.type
_entity_poly.pdbx_seq_one_letter_code
_entity_poly.pdbx_strand_id
1 'polypeptide(L)'
;MRPPVSFRPARDPLPDNEQKQTALGYLNEAWAEARHDGVDGDCMAQASLFAALAELVGTYGEDAVAKFTEALPDRVRNGEFSLALARQ
;
A
#
# COMPACT_ATOMS: atom_id res chain seq x y z
N MET A 1 27.26 11.19 7.37
CA MET A 1 26.92 10.91 7.07
C MET A 1 26.41 10.25 6.85
N ARG A 2 25.90 9.65 6.58
CA ARG A 2 25.40 8.88 6.33
C ARG A 2 24.77 8.64 5.84
N PRO A 3 24.46 8.35 5.49
CA PRO A 3 23.73 7.88 5.08
C PRO A 3 23.58 7.34 4.37
N PRO A 4 23.67 7.09 4.07
CA PRO A 4 23.45 6.57 3.30
C PRO A 4 22.92 5.87 2.88
N VAL A 5 22.76 5.47 3.32
CA VAL A 5 22.22 4.78 3.06
C VAL A 5 21.56 4.70 2.09
N SER A 6 21.13 5.07 2.06
CA SER A 6 20.36 5.13 1.16
C SER A 6 20.80 4.83 0.02
N PHE A 7 21.47 4.63 -0.01
CA PHE A 7 21.83 4.62 -0.97
C PHE A 7 22.06 3.52 -1.49
N ARG A 8 21.52 2.77 -1.40
CA ARG A 8 21.61 1.86 -2.26
C ARG A 8 21.50 2.33 -3.57
N PRO A 9 22.02 3.40 -3.95
CA PRO A 9 21.83 3.98 -5.25
C PRO A 9 22.39 3.13 -6.34
N ALA A 10 23.25 2.25 -6.03
CA ALA A 10 23.80 1.41 -7.06
C ALA A 10 22.84 0.34 -7.52
N ARG A 11 21.74 0.18 -6.80
CA ARG A 11 20.84 -0.89 -7.15
C ARG A 11 19.90 -0.47 -8.25
N ASP A 12 19.74 -1.30 -9.26
CA ASP A 12 18.80 -1.03 -10.33
C ASP A 12 17.37 -1.19 -9.82
N PRO A 13 16.44 -0.38 -10.35
CA PRO A 13 15.05 -0.55 -9.96
C PRO A 13 14.55 -1.92 -10.38
N LEU A 14 13.67 -2.48 -9.57
CA LEU A 14 13.02 -3.72 -9.93
C LEU A 14 11.98 -3.46 -11.02
N PRO A 15 11.69 -4.47 -11.86
CA PRO A 15 10.55 -4.34 -12.76
C PRO A 15 9.26 -4.10 -11.97
N ASP A 16 8.31 -3.45 -12.63
CA ASP A 16 7.07 -3.04 -11.96
C ASP A 16 6.39 -4.16 -11.21
N ASN A 17 6.24 -5.31 -11.85
CA ASN A 17 5.53 -6.40 -11.19
C ASN A 17 6.28 -6.91 -9.97
N GLU A 18 7.61 -6.90 -10.04
CA GLU A 18 8.40 -7.32 -8.88
C GLU A 18 8.35 -6.29 -7.77
N GLN A 19 8.30 -5.01 -8.14
CA GLN A 19 8.17 -3.97 -7.12
C GLN A 19 6.87 -4.12 -6.35
N LYS A 20 5.79 -4.39 -7.06
CA LYS A 20 4.50 -4.56 -6.40
C LYS A 20 4.48 -5.78 -5.49
N GLN A 21 5.08 -6.87 -5.94
CA GLN A 21 5.17 -8.06 -5.11
C GLN A 21 6.00 -7.81 -3.87
N THR A 22 7.12 -7.15 -4.05
CA THR A 22 8.00 -6.85 -2.92
C THR A 22 7.30 -5.92 -1.93
N ALA A 23 6.61 -4.90 -2.46
CA ALA A 23 5.88 -3.98 -1.60
C ALA A 23 4.80 -4.71 -0.81
N LEU A 24 4.09 -5.62 -1.46
CA LEU A 24 3.07 -6.40 -0.78
C LEU A 24 3.68 -7.24 0.34
N GLY A 25 4.89 -7.77 0.10
CA GLY A 25 5.60 -8.52 1.12
C GLY A 25 5.87 -7.67 2.35
N TYR A 26 6.33 -6.43 2.14
CA TYR A 26 6.55 -5.52 3.26
C TYR A 26 5.26 -5.21 4.00
N LEU A 27 4.18 -5.01 3.25
CA LEU A 27 2.89 -4.74 3.88
C LEU A 27 2.44 -5.92 4.73
N ASN A 28 2.61 -7.12 4.21
CA ASN A 28 2.23 -8.32 4.95
C ASN A 28 3.04 -8.44 6.23
N GLU A 29 4.32 -8.13 6.17
CA GLU A 29 5.16 -8.17 7.36
C GLU A 29 4.73 -7.12 8.38
N ALA A 30 4.45 -5.91 7.91
CA ALA A 30 4.01 -4.85 8.79
C ALA A 30 2.68 -5.22 9.46
N TRP A 31 1.78 -5.82 8.69
CA TRP A 31 0.49 -6.23 9.24
C TRP A 31 0.66 -7.32 10.30
N ALA A 32 1.55 -8.27 10.04
CA ALA A 32 1.81 -9.33 11.02
C ALA A 32 2.39 -8.75 12.30
N GLU A 33 3.32 -7.82 12.15
CA GLU A 33 3.95 -7.16 13.29
C GLU A 33 2.91 -6.38 14.10
N ALA A 34 2.07 -5.63 13.38
CA ALA A 34 1.04 -4.84 14.03
C ALA A 34 0.07 -5.73 14.81
N ARG A 35 -0.32 -6.84 14.20
CA ARG A 35 -1.22 -7.77 14.87
C ARG A 35 -0.56 -8.35 16.12
N HIS A 36 0.70 -8.69 16.02
CA HIS A 36 1.45 -9.19 17.16
C HIS A 36 1.48 -8.16 18.29
N ASP A 37 1.55 -6.90 17.95
CA ASP A 37 1.60 -5.82 18.94
C ASP A 37 0.22 -5.39 19.42
N GLY A 38 -0.83 -6.08 19.00
CA GLY A 38 -2.16 -5.81 19.49
C GLY A 38 -2.92 -4.76 18.72
N VAL A 39 -2.43 -4.38 17.53
CA VAL A 39 -3.15 -3.42 16.71
C VAL A 39 -4.28 -4.13 15.98
N ASP A 40 -5.47 -3.57 16.09
CA ASP A 40 -6.64 -4.12 15.43
C ASP A 40 -6.51 -4.03 13.92
N GLY A 41 -6.97 -5.08 13.22
CA GLY A 41 -6.86 -5.09 11.76
C GLY A 41 -7.57 -3.94 11.10
N ASP A 42 -8.71 -3.54 11.65
CA ASP A 42 -9.45 -2.41 11.09
C ASP A 42 -8.65 -1.12 11.23
N CYS A 43 -8.02 -0.91 12.37
CA CYS A 43 -7.16 0.26 12.56
C CYS A 43 -5.99 0.25 11.60
N MET A 44 -5.39 -0.93 11.42
CA MET A 44 -4.28 -1.05 10.49
C MET A 44 -4.71 -0.74 9.07
N ALA A 45 -5.91 -1.21 8.69
CA ALA A 45 -6.42 -0.97 7.35
C ALA A 45 -6.65 0.51 7.11
N GLN A 46 -7.26 1.20 8.07
CA GLN A 46 -7.52 2.63 7.89
C GLN A 46 -6.25 3.44 7.86
N ALA A 47 -5.31 3.12 8.73
CA ALA A 47 -4.01 3.80 8.73
C ALA A 47 -3.30 3.59 7.40
N SER A 48 -3.36 2.36 6.88
CA SER A 48 -2.72 2.05 5.60
C SER A 48 -3.34 2.85 4.47
N LEU A 49 -4.67 2.95 4.47
CA LEU A 49 -5.36 3.71 3.44
C LEU A 49 -4.97 5.19 3.47
N PHE A 50 -4.99 5.79 4.66
CA PHE A 50 -4.62 7.20 4.76
C PHE A 50 -3.17 7.43 4.38
N ALA A 51 -2.27 6.55 4.81
CA ALA A 51 -0.87 6.68 4.46
C ALA A 51 -0.66 6.58 2.95
N ALA A 52 -1.37 5.64 2.33
CA ALA A 52 -1.25 5.45 0.89
C ALA A 52 -1.77 6.68 0.14
N LEU A 53 -2.91 7.21 0.56
CA LEU A 53 -3.45 8.40 -0.10
C LEU A 53 -2.52 9.59 0.06
N ALA A 54 -1.95 9.75 1.24
CA ALA A 54 -1.02 10.86 1.48
C ALA A 54 0.20 10.76 0.57
N GLU A 55 0.71 9.55 0.41
CA GLU A 55 1.86 9.34 -0.47
C GLU A 55 1.51 9.67 -1.91
N LEU A 56 0.35 9.22 -2.36
CA LEU A 56 -0.07 9.47 -3.74
C LEU A 56 -0.31 10.96 -3.98
N VAL A 57 -0.93 11.64 -3.02
CA VAL A 57 -1.16 13.09 -3.15
C VAL A 57 0.18 13.81 -3.21
N GLY A 58 1.13 13.39 -2.40
CA GLY A 58 2.47 14.00 -2.44
C GLY A 58 3.14 13.86 -3.78
N THR A 59 2.87 12.77 -4.49
CA THR A 59 3.51 12.50 -5.77
C THR A 59 2.73 13.11 -6.94
N TYR A 60 1.41 13.01 -6.94
CA TYR A 60 0.60 13.35 -8.10
C TYR A 60 -0.34 14.52 -7.89
N GLY A 61 -0.52 14.96 -6.66
CA GLY A 61 -1.42 16.07 -6.36
C GLY A 61 -2.85 15.62 -6.11
N GLU A 62 -3.62 16.53 -5.53
CA GLU A 62 -4.98 16.20 -5.10
C GLU A 62 -5.90 15.83 -6.24
N ASP A 63 -5.82 16.58 -7.35
CA ASP A 63 -6.76 16.34 -8.45
C ASP A 63 -6.58 14.96 -9.06
N ALA A 64 -5.34 14.57 -9.29
CA ALA A 64 -5.07 13.27 -9.90
C ALA A 64 -5.52 12.14 -8.97
N VAL A 65 -5.25 12.28 -7.68
CA VAL A 65 -5.64 11.25 -6.74
C VAL A 65 -7.15 11.19 -6.60
N ALA A 66 -7.81 12.35 -6.58
CA ALA A 66 -9.27 12.37 -6.53
C ALA A 66 -9.86 11.63 -7.72
N LYS A 67 -9.30 11.86 -8.90
CA LYS A 67 -9.77 11.16 -10.09
C LYS A 67 -9.55 9.66 -9.99
N PHE A 68 -8.38 9.29 -9.51
CA PHE A 68 -8.07 7.87 -9.34
C PHE A 68 -9.06 7.21 -8.39
N THR A 69 -9.41 7.88 -7.31
CA THR A 69 -10.28 7.29 -6.31
C THR A 69 -11.74 7.28 -6.73
N GLU A 70 -12.11 8.03 -7.77
CA GLU A 70 -13.50 8.05 -8.23
C GLU A 70 -13.98 6.67 -8.66
N ALA A 71 -13.09 5.86 -9.16
CA ALA A 71 -13.45 4.53 -9.62
C ALA A 71 -13.52 3.49 -8.49
N LEU A 72 -13.02 3.83 -7.34
CA LEU A 72 -12.91 2.85 -6.26
C LEU A 72 -14.25 2.35 -5.74
N PRO A 73 -15.28 3.20 -5.57
CA PRO A 73 -16.56 2.67 -5.08
C PRO A 73 -17.11 1.54 -5.94
N ASP A 74 -17.03 1.71 -7.26
CA ASP A 74 -17.53 0.66 -8.15
C ASP A 74 -16.68 -0.60 -8.07
N ARG A 75 -15.38 -0.43 -7.96
CA ARG A 75 -14.49 -1.58 -7.84
C ARG A 75 -14.75 -2.35 -6.55
N VAL A 76 -15.03 -1.61 -5.47
CA VAL A 76 -15.38 -2.25 -4.22
C VAL A 76 -16.67 -3.03 -4.37
N ARG A 77 -17.69 -2.42 -4.96
CA ARG A 77 -18.98 -3.08 -5.13
C ARG A 77 -18.90 -4.28 -6.07
N ASN A 78 -18.01 -4.20 -7.05
CA ASN A 78 -17.83 -5.29 -8.02
C ASN A 78 -17.02 -6.45 -7.45
N GLY A 79 -16.57 -6.35 -6.21
CA GLY A 79 -15.91 -7.47 -5.58
C GLY A 79 -14.43 -7.61 -5.85
N GLU A 80 -13.81 -6.58 -6.44
CA GLU A 80 -12.38 -6.69 -6.74
C GLU A 80 -11.54 -6.91 -5.50
N PHE A 81 -12.02 -6.43 -4.36
CA PHE A 81 -11.25 -6.54 -3.11
C PHE A 81 -11.81 -7.59 -2.18
N SER A 82 -12.66 -8.48 -2.68
CA SER A 82 -13.31 -9.49 -1.86
C SER A 82 -12.60 -10.83 -1.93
N LEU A 83 -11.28 -10.78 -1.97
CA LEU A 83 -10.50 -12.00 -2.12
C LEU A 83 -10.70 -12.97 -0.97
N ALA A 84 -10.82 -12.44 0.23
CA ALA A 84 -11.01 -13.30 1.39
C ALA A 84 -12.32 -14.07 1.29
N LEU A 85 -13.36 -13.39 0.81
CA LEU A 85 -14.65 -14.04 0.63
C LEU A 85 -14.59 -15.08 -0.48
N ALA A 86 -13.86 -14.78 -1.53
CA ALA A 86 -13.78 -15.69 -2.66
C ALA A 86 -13.17 -17.02 -2.25
N ARG A 87 -12.39 -17.02 -1.20
CA ARG A 87 -11.76 -18.25 -0.76
C ARG A 87 -12.57 -19.04 0.22
N GLN A 88 -13.69 -18.50 0.62
CA GLN A 88 -14.56 -19.24 1.51
C GLN A 88 -15.25 -20.34 0.74
#